data_a83e66d3f8be87f43b828887c90df147
#
_entry.id   a83e66d3f8be87f43b828887c90df147
#
_cell.length_a   1.000
_cell.length_b   1.000
_cell.length_c   1.000
_cell.angle_alpha   90.00
_cell.angle_beta   90.00
_cell.angle_gamma   90.00
#
_symmetry.space_group_name_H-M   'P 1'
#
loop_
_entity.id
_entity.type
_entity.pdbx_description
1 polymer ?
#
loop_
_entity_poly.entity_id
_entity_poly.type
_entity_poly.pdbx_seq_one_letter_code
_entity_poly.pdbx_strand_id
1 'polypeptide(L)'
;MIPHRQNVLAALTGIITGRIAQINAVYRGGPSFYFYHRILDLRRQYPTVGAFLASTTCIEILYAALVSWDMNSRGAKMKDYDDFRNNLQGNINVFQSVEAAANGCTWANRSPVVQALADLYDRLSLMKTKKKLVSNSKTMHFVFPAL
;
A
#
# COMPACT_ATOMS: atom_id res chain seq x y z
N MET A 1 2.24 0.23 -38.14
CA MET A 1 1.96 -0.37 -36.80
C MET A 1 2.78 -1.64 -36.70
N ILE A 2 3.60 -1.81 -35.67
CA ILE A 2 4.67 -2.81 -35.65
C ILE A 2 4.10 -4.16 -35.22
N PRO A 3 3.94 -5.15 -36.10
CA PRO A 3 3.38 -6.47 -35.77
C PRO A 3 4.13 -7.18 -34.64
N HIS A 4 5.43 -6.92 -34.53
CA HIS A 4 6.31 -7.51 -33.52
C HIS A 4 5.90 -7.13 -32.10
N ARG A 5 5.43 -5.90 -31.84
CA ARG A 5 5.04 -5.43 -30.52
C ARG A 5 3.78 -6.13 -29.99
N GLN A 6 2.81 -6.40 -30.85
CA GLN A 6 1.60 -7.13 -30.47
C GLN A 6 1.89 -8.59 -30.13
N ASN A 7 2.77 -9.24 -30.87
CA ASN A 7 3.20 -10.60 -30.60
C ASN A 7 3.97 -10.72 -29.28
N VAL A 8 4.83 -9.75 -28.97
CA VAL A 8 5.55 -9.70 -27.69
C VAL A 8 4.58 -9.52 -26.52
N LEU A 9 3.61 -8.62 -26.64
CA LEU A 9 2.62 -8.39 -25.58
C LEU A 9 1.75 -9.64 -25.37
N ALA A 10 1.30 -10.30 -26.41
CA ALA A 10 0.52 -11.54 -26.31
C ALA A 10 1.33 -12.66 -25.64
N ALA A 11 2.60 -12.82 -26.02
CA ALA A 11 3.50 -13.80 -25.40
C ALA A 11 3.73 -13.50 -23.92
N LEU A 12 3.99 -12.24 -23.55
CA LEU A 12 4.14 -11.82 -22.16
C LEU A 12 2.88 -12.06 -21.35
N THR A 13 1.71 -11.73 -21.90
CA THR A 13 0.42 -11.99 -21.25
C THR A 13 0.24 -13.47 -20.96
N GLY A 14 0.53 -14.35 -21.92
CA GLY A 14 0.46 -15.80 -21.75
C GLY A 14 1.40 -16.32 -20.65
N ILE A 15 2.65 -15.83 -20.63
CA ILE A 15 3.64 -16.18 -19.61
C ILE A 15 3.17 -15.73 -18.22
N ILE A 16 2.72 -14.49 -18.10
CA ILE A 16 2.25 -13.93 -16.82
C ILE A 16 1.03 -14.71 -16.31
N THR A 17 0.03 -14.93 -17.16
CA THR A 17 -1.18 -15.68 -16.81
C THR A 17 -0.85 -17.11 -16.38
N GLY A 18 0.05 -17.81 -17.10
CA GLY A 18 0.49 -19.13 -16.73
C GLY A 18 1.23 -19.18 -15.40
N ARG A 19 2.08 -18.19 -15.11
CA ARG A 19 2.76 -18.09 -13.81
C ARG A 19 1.81 -17.77 -12.67
N ILE A 20 0.85 -16.89 -12.86
CA ILE A 20 -0.20 -16.61 -11.88
C ILE A 20 -0.98 -17.88 -11.55
N ALA A 21 -1.40 -18.64 -12.55
CA ALA A 21 -2.11 -19.90 -12.34
C ALA A 21 -1.28 -20.92 -11.54
N GLN A 22 0.02 -21.05 -11.85
CA GLN A 22 0.94 -21.92 -11.11
C GLN A 22 1.10 -21.48 -9.65
N ILE A 23 1.27 -20.18 -9.41
CA ILE A 23 1.37 -19.61 -8.06
C ILE A 23 0.08 -19.88 -7.28
N ASN A 24 -1.08 -19.60 -7.89
CA ASN A 24 -2.38 -19.81 -7.24
C ASN A 24 -2.63 -21.28 -6.89
N ALA A 25 -2.17 -22.21 -7.73
CA ALA A 25 -2.33 -23.63 -7.48
C ALA A 25 -1.56 -24.14 -6.24
N VAL A 26 -0.42 -23.53 -5.93
CA VAL A 26 0.44 -23.92 -4.80
C VAL A 26 0.31 -22.99 -3.59
N TYR A 27 -0.27 -21.81 -3.76
CA TYR A 27 -0.39 -20.82 -2.72
C TYR A 27 -1.39 -21.25 -1.65
N ARG A 28 -0.94 -21.32 -0.42
CA ARG A 28 -1.72 -21.80 0.74
C ARG A 28 -2.12 -20.63 1.64
N GLY A 29 -2.36 -19.49 1.20
CA GLY A 29 -2.77 -18.33 2.00
C GLY A 29 -2.30 -18.40 3.47
N GLY A 30 -1.68 -17.35 3.95
CA GLY A 30 -1.26 -17.25 5.34
C GLY A 30 -1.92 -16.02 6.00
N PRO A 31 -1.61 -15.75 7.27
CA PRO A 31 -2.11 -14.56 7.97
C PRO A 31 -1.87 -13.27 7.18
N SER A 32 -0.74 -13.18 6.49
CA SER A 32 -0.40 -12.03 5.65
C SER A 32 -1.38 -11.79 4.50
N PHE A 33 -1.88 -12.86 3.88
CA PHE A 33 -2.85 -12.76 2.80
C PHE A 33 -4.25 -12.40 3.33
N TYR A 34 -4.64 -12.99 4.45
CA TYR A 34 -5.88 -12.64 5.13
C TYR A 34 -5.92 -11.14 5.48
N PHE A 35 -4.89 -10.63 6.15
CA PHE A 35 -4.84 -9.23 6.54
C PHE A 35 -4.72 -8.28 5.34
N TYR A 36 -4.04 -8.70 4.26
CA TYR A 36 -4.01 -7.96 3.01
C TYR A 36 -5.41 -7.71 2.46
N HIS A 37 -6.19 -8.78 2.29
CA HIS A 37 -7.57 -8.63 1.80
C HIS A 37 -8.44 -7.84 2.78
N ARG A 38 -8.30 -8.14 4.06
CA ARG A 38 -9.09 -7.47 5.09
C ARG A 38 -8.88 -5.96 5.12
N ILE A 39 -7.64 -5.49 4.98
CA ILE A 39 -7.36 -4.05 4.96
C ILE A 39 -7.89 -3.37 3.69
N LEU A 40 -7.78 -4.02 2.54
CA LEU A 40 -8.35 -3.49 1.29
C LEU A 40 -9.88 -3.42 1.34
N ASP A 41 -10.54 -4.41 1.91
CA ASP A 41 -11.99 -4.42 2.07
C ASP A 41 -12.45 -3.33 3.06
N LEU A 42 -11.73 -3.15 4.15
CA LEU A 42 -11.98 -2.04 5.07
C LEU A 42 -11.79 -0.70 4.37
N ARG A 43 -10.69 -0.50 3.62
CA ARG A 43 -10.46 0.77 2.93
C ARG A 43 -11.60 1.15 1.97
N ARG A 44 -12.20 0.17 1.30
CA ARG A 44 -13.35 0.39 0.40
C ARG A 44 -14.62 0.84 1.13
N GLN A 45 -14.76 0.52 2.42
CA GLN A 45 -15.92 0.90 3.23
C GLN A 45 -15.88 2.36 3.71
N TYR A 46 -14.73 3.01 3.63
CA TYR A 46 -14.56 4.39 4.05
C TYR A 46 -14.49 5.33 2.84
N PRO A 47 -15.33 6.39 2.80
CA PRO A 47 -15.39 7.30 1.65
C PRO A 47 -14.10 8.11 1.47
N THR A 48 -13.40 8.40 2.57
CA THR A 48 -12.18 9.21 2.57
C THR A 48 -11.05 8.55 3.35
N VAL A 49 -9.83 8.88 2.99
CA VAL A 49 -8.64 8.46 3.72
C VAL A 49 -8.65 8.99 5.16
N GLY A 50 -9.12 10.21 5.36
CA GLY A 50 -9.25 10.80 6.71
C GLY A 50 -10.16 9.96 7.61
N ALA A 51 -11.34 9.56 7.12
CA ALA A 51 -12.26 8.71 7.87
C ALA A 51 -11.67 7.32 8.17
N PHE A 52 -10.96 6.74 7.20
CA PHE A 52 -10.27 5.47 7.37
C PHE A 52 -9.19 5.54 8.47
N LEU A 53 -8.34 6.56 8.45
CA LEU A 53 -7.24 6.73 9.43
C LEU A 53 -7.71 7.26 10.78
N ALA A 54 -8.92 7.79 10.90
CA ALA A 54 -9.54 8.12 12.19
C ALA A 54 -10.06 6.88 12.92
N SER A 55 -10.30 5.78 12.20
CA SER A 55 -10.79 4.52 12.78
C SER A 55 -9.66 3.72 13.43
N THR A 56 -9.74 3.52 14.75
CA THR A 56 -8.80 2.67 15.49
C THR A 56 -8.74 1.25 14.92
N THR A 57 -9.88 0.66 14.61
CA THR A 57 -9.96 -0.68 14.01
C THR A 57 -9.20 -0.77 12.67
N CYS A 58 -9.31 0.26 11.82
CA CYS A 58 -8.57 0.27 10.56
C CYS A 58 -7.07 0.33 10.77
N ILE A 59 -6.61 1.13 11.74
CA ILE A 59 -5.18 1.22 12.09
C ILE A 59 -4.68 -0.10 12.71
N GLU A 60 -5.46 -0.75 13.56
CA GLU A 60 -5.13 -2.06 14.13
C GLU A 60 -4.94 -3.12 13.04
N ILE A 61 -5.87 -3.20 12.09
CA ILE A 61 -5.78 -4.14 10.98
C ILE A 61 -4.59 -3.79 10.06
N LEU A 62 -4.33 -2.51 9.81
CA LEU A 62 -3.16 -2.06 9.04
C LEU A 62 -1.86 -2.46 9.75
N TYR A 63 -1.77 -2.27 11.06
CA TYR A 63 -0.63 -2.69 11.85
C TYR A 63 -0.44 -4.22 11.79
N ALA A 64 -1.51 -4.99 11.99
CA ALA A 64 -1.50 -6.44 11.89
C ALA A 64 -1.08 -6.92 10.50
N ALA A 65 -1.55 -6.27 9.44
CA ALA A 65 -1.15 -6.57 8.07
C ALA A 65 0.36 -6.41 7.89
N LEU A 66 0.93 -5.29 8.33
CA LEU A 66 2.37 -5.04 8.23
C LEU A 66 3.18 -6.03 9.07
N VAL A 67 2.76 -6.33 10.29
CA VAL A 67 3.42 -7.32 11.16
C VAL A 67 3.38 -8.71 10.54
N SER A 68 2.23 -9.11 9.98
CA SER A 68 2.07 -10.42 9.33
C SER A 68 2.97 -10.61 8.10
N TRP A 69 3.44 -9.50 7.51
CA TRP A 69 4.39 -9.50 6.40
C TRP A 69 5.85 -9.43 6.87
N ASP A 70 6.09 -9.87 8.09
CA ASP A 70 7.41 -10.04 8.65
C ASP A 70 8.20 -8.73 8.86
N MET A 71 7.47 -7.63 9.01
CA MET A 71 8.09 -6.31 9.23
C MET A 71 8.79 -6.19 10.59
N ASN A 72 8.66 -7.21 11.46
CA ASN A 72 9.26 -7.25 12.79
C ASN A 72 10.47 -8.18 12.91
N SER A 73 10.76 -9.04 11.91
CA SER A 73 11.76 -10.10 12.04
C SER A 73 13.07 -9.86 11.28
N ARG A 74 13.07 -8.94 10.31
CA ARG A 74 14.22 -8.72 9.40
C ARG A 74 15.20 -7.64 9.86
N GLY A 75 15.42 -7.48 11.15
CA GLY A 75 16.33 -6.47 11.70
C GLY A 75 15.83 -5.02 11.62
N ALA A 76 14.68 -4.79 11.02
CA ALA A 76 13.95 -3.53 11.05
C ALA A 76 12.67 -3.76 11.85
N LYS A 77 12.55 -3.18 13.03
CA LYS A 77 11.37 -3.34 13.89
C LYS A 77 10.41 -2.19 13.70
N MET A 78 9.12 -2.51 13.61
CA MET A 78 8.07 -1.49 13.68
C MET A 78 8.09 -0.78 15.04
N LYS A 79 7.67 0.46 15.06
CA LYS A 79 7.31 1.14 16.30
C LYS A 79 6.22 0.35 17.01
N ASP A 80 6.08 0.55 18.33
CA ASP A 80 4.91 0.02 19.02
C ASP A 80 3.61 0.61 18.47
N TYR A 81 2.50 -0.01 18.83
CA TYR A 81 1.22 0.32 18.22
C TYR A 81 0.81 1.78 18.44
N ASP A 82 1.05 2.33 19.65
CA ASP A 82 0.65 3.71 19.94
C ASP A 82 1.46 4.72 19.13
N ASP A 83 2.76 4.55 19.04
CA ASP A 83 3.63 5.38 18.20
C ASP A 83 3.28 5.27 16.72
N PHE A 84 2.96 4.05 16.27
CA PHE A 84 2.50 3.81 14.90
C PHE A 84 1.19 4.54 14.61
N ARG A 85 0.19 4.37 15.47
CA ARG A 85 -1.11 5.04 15.38
C ARG A 85 -0.95 6.56 15.38
N ASN A 86 -0.21 7.09 16.36
CA ASN A 86 0.01 8.53 16.50
C ASN A 86 0.71 9.12 15.25
N ASN A 87 1.66 8.38 14.67
CA ASN A 87 2.33 8.82 13.43
C ASN A 87 1.36 8.88 12.25
N LEU A 88 0.49 7.88 12.08
CA LEU A 88 -0.52 7.90 11.02
C LEU A 88 -1.53 9.02 11.22
N GLN A 89 -2.10 9.13 12.42
CA GLN A 89 -3.12 10.14 12.74
C GLN A 89 -2.56 11.56 12.69
N GLY A 90 -1.33 11.77 13.13
CA GLY A 90 -0.64 13.06 13.03
C GLY A 90 -0.34 13.50 11.58
N ASN A 91 -0.40 12.57 10.62
CA ASN A 91 -0.18 12.85 9.20
C ASN A 91 -1.47 12.79 8.36
N ILE A 92 -2.66 12.72 8.96
CA ILE A 92 -3.94 12.62 8.21
C ILE A 92 -4.05 13.70 7.13
N ASN A 93 -3.67 14.93 7.42
CA ASN A 93 -3.73 16.03 6.43
C ASN A 93 -2.86 15.76 5.21
N VAL A 94 -1.71 15.11 5.38
CA VAL A 94 -0.80 14.77 4.28
C VAL A 94 -1.40 13.62 3.45
N PHE A 95 -2.02 12.62 4.09
CA PHE A 95 -2.76 11.59 3.39
C PHE A 95 -3.94 12.17 2.59
N GLN A 96 -4.68 13.13 3.15
CA GLN A 96 -5.77 13.81 2.45
C GLN A 96 -5.26 14.65 1.27
N SER A 97 -4.06 15.24 1.35
CA SER A 97 -3.42 15.93 0.22
C SER A 97 -3.12 14.97 -0.93
N VAL A 98 -2.68 13.74 -0.65
CA VAL A 98 -2.52 12.70 -1.69
C VAL A 98 -3.87 12.33 -2.31
N GLU A 99 -4.89 12.11 -1.48
CA GLU A 99 -6.25 11.80 -1.98
C GLU A 99 -6.80 12.91 -2.87
N ALA A 100 -6.64 14.17 -2.47
CA ALA A 100 -7.06 15.32 -3.27
C ALA A 100 -6.28 15.45 -4.59
N ALA A 101 -4.95 15.25 -4.56
CA ALA A 101 -4.11 15.28 -5.76
C ALA A 101 -4.43 14.11 -6.71
N ALA A 102 -4.85 12.97 -6.19
CA ALA A 102 -5.22 11.79 -6.99
C ALA A 102 -6.56 11.96 -7.71
N ASN A 103 -7.42 12.85 -7.22
CA ASN A 103 -8.72 13.09 -7.84
C ASN A 103 -8.56 13.74 -9.22
N GLY A 104 -9.01 13.05 -10.26
CA GLY A 104 -8.85 13.48 -11.64
C GLY A 104 -7.42 13.35 -12.20
N CYS A 105 -6.53 12.64 -11.49
CA CYS A 105 -5.18 12.37 -11.96
C CYS A 105 -5.20 11.48 -13.20
N THR A 106 -4.40 11.88 -14.19
CA THR A 106 -4.10 11.10 -15.40
C THR A 106 -2.59 10.93 -15.52
N TRP A 107 -2.15 10.06 -16.41
CA TRP A 107 -0.71 9.92 -16.65
C TRP A 107 -0.03 11.22 -17.07
N ALA A 108 -0.73 12.08 -17.80
CA ALA A 108 -0.20 13.36 -18.27
C ALA A 108 -0.04 14.41 -17.16
N ASN A 109 -0.91 14.40 -16.14
CA ASN A 109 -0.92 15.39 -15.04
C ASN A 109 -0.54 14.79 -13.68
N ARG A 110 0.22 13.69 -13.64
CA ARG A 110 0.56 12.95 -12.42
C ARG A 110 1.51 13.65 -11.44
N SER A 111 2.19 14.72 -11.86
CA SER A 111 3.23 15.38 -11.05
C SER A 111 2.75 15.80 -9.65
N PRO A 112 1.56 16.38 -9.45
CA PRO A 112 1.07 16.70 -8.11
C PRO A 112 0.90 15.48 -7.21
N VAL A 113 0.43 14.37 -7.76
CA VAL A 113 0.29 13.10 -6.99
C VAL A 113 1.65 12.56 -6.58
N VAL A 114 2.62 12.55 -7.50
CA VAL A 114 3.97 12.09 -7.22
C VAL A 114 4.61 12.93 -6.12
N GLN A 115 4.45 14.26 -6.17
CA GLN A 115 4.96 15.14 -5.12
C GLN A 115 4.28 14.89 -3.78
N ALA A 116 2.96 14.79 -3.74
CA ALA A 116 2.21 14.50 -2.51
C ALA A 116 2.58 13.13 -1.91
N LEU A 117 2.81 12.12 -2.76
CA LEU A 117 3.30 10.80 -2.33
C LEU A 117 4.72 10.88 -1.76
N ALA A 118 5.61 11.67 -2.37
CA ALA A 118 6.96 11.88 -1.86
C ALA A 118 6.95 12.56 -0.49
N ASP A 119 6.15 13.61 -0.34
CA ASP A 119 5.99 14.33 0.93
C ASP A 119 5.43 13.41 2.03
N LEU A 120 4.42 12.60 1.70
CA LEU A 120 3.89 11.59 2.62
C LEU A 120 4.94 10.56 3.01
N TYR A 121 5.67 10.01 2.02
CA TYR A 121 6.73 9.05 2.26
C TYR A 121 7.79 9.58 3.24
N ASP A 122 8.18 10.84 3.10
CA ASP A 122 9.18 11.45 3.96
C ASP A 122 8.70 11.70 5.39
N ARG A 123 7.43 12.02 5.57
CA ARG A 123 6.82 12.26 6.88
C ARG A 123 6.52 10.99 7.67
N LEU A 124 6.27 9.87 6.99
CA LEU A 124 5.99 8.61 7.67
C LEU A 124 7.23 8.07 8.40
N SER A 125 7.07 7.82 9.69
CA SER A 125 8.08 7.25 10.58
C SER A 125 7.49 6.06 11.35
N LEU A 126 7.33 4.93 10.68
CA LEU A 126 6.63 3.74 11.19
C LEU A 126 7.58 2.71 11.82
N MET A 127 8.88 2.87 11.59
CA MET A 127 9.91 1.93 12.03
C MET A 127 10.77 2.53 13.14
N LYS A 128 11.33 1.68 14.00
CA LYS A 128 12.35 2.06 15.01
C LYS A 128 13.71 2.38 14.37
N THR A 129 13.88 2.07 13.11
CA THR A 129 15.11 2.32 12.33
C THR A 129 14.84 3.31 11.21
N LYS A 130 15.93 3.87 10.64
CA LYS A 130 15.84 4.75 9.46
C LYS A 130 15.43 4.02 8.16
N LYS A 131 15.37 2.68 8.17
CA LYS A 131 14.98 1.86 7.02
C LYS A 131 13.46 1.86 6.87
N LYS A 132 12.93 2.79 6.10
CA LYS A 132 11.49 3.02 5.96
C LYS A 132 10.88 2.61 4.60
N LEU A 133 11.71 2.23 3.62
CA LEU A 133 11.22 2.00 2.26
C LEU A 133 10.05 1.01 2.20
N VAL A 134 10.24 -0.18 2.74
CA VAL A 134 9.23 -1.25 2.62
C VAL A 134 7.99 -0.94 3.46
N SER A 135 8.15 -0.45 4.69
CA SER A 135 7.02 -0.14 5.58
C SER A 135 6.16 0.99 5.02
N ASN A 136 6.82 2.08 4.59
CA ASN A 136 6.10 3.24 4.08
C ASN A 136 5.39 2.93 2.76
N SER A 137 6.08 2.26 1.81
CA SER A 137 5.48 1.86 0.52
C SER A 137 4.28 0.92 0.71
N LYS A 138 4.39 -0.07 1.60
CA LYS A 138 3.26 -0.97 1.90
C LYS A 138 2.10 -0.24 2.55
N THR A 139 2.37 0.64 3.52
CA THR A 139 1.33 1.45 4.15
C THR A 139 0.62 2.33 3.14
N MET A 140 1.37 3.00 2.28
CA MET A 140 0.80 3.83 1.21
C MET A 140 -0.05 3.01 0.23
N HIS A 141 0.42 1.82 -0.17
CA HIS A 141 -0.36 0.91 -1.01
C HIS A 141 -1.67 0.46 -0.34
N PHE A 142 -1.66 0.13 0.96
CA PHE A 142 -2.88 -0.25 1.67
C PHE A 142 -3.89 0.91 1.80
N VAL A 143 -3.40 2.12 1.96
CA VAL A 143 -4.25 3.32 2.06
C VAL A 143 -4.72 3.80 0.69
N PHE A 144 -3.90 3.66 -0.34
CA PHE A 144 -4.16 4.07 -1.72
C PHE A 144 -4.01 2.91 -2.71
N PRO A 145 -4.85 1.89 -2.65
CA PRO A 145 -4.68 0.68 -3.46
C PRO A 145 -4.85 0.90 -4.98
N ALA A 146 -5.37 2.05 -5.38
CA ALA A 146 -5.56 2.42 -6.78
C ALA A 146 -4.44 3.32 -7.36
N LEU A 147 -3.48 3.75 -6.54
CA LEU A 147 -2.29 4.49 -6.94
C LEU A 147 -1.08 3.55 -6.95
#